data_7abb795006aeed0a5055a077371cfe34
#
_entry.id   7abb795006aeed0a5055a077371cfe34
#
_cell.length_a   1.000
_cell.length_b   1.000
_cell.length_c   1.000
_cell.angle_alpha   90.00
_cell.angle_beta   90.00
_cell.angle_gamma   90.00
#
_symmetry.space_group_name_H-M   'P 1'
#
loop_
_entity.id
_entity.type
_entity.pdbx_description
1 polymer ?
#
loop_
_entity_poly.entity_id
_entity_poly.type
_entity_poly.pdbx_seq_one_letter_code
_entity_poly.pdbx_strand_id
1 'polypeptide(L)'
;MAPALEVSEPIKTLPTAKSITKPALASAQQTPLKVSGKLDSLYQYDELTPVIGREYPTLQLRDLLYHEKADELLRDLAIIISRRGVVFFKSQDITPEEQKYLTNRLGQLTGKPSTSGLHIHPVYNAERDSEDSIVDDKGTRNTDNELSVISSNLHRALNVGPRSGADEWHSDVAFEPVPADYTSLKVHTMPHTGGDTLWASGYEVYDLLSPPFQRLVEGLTGHFYPPEFAESSVQFGYKLHSGPRGSSENVGTHLTAEHPL
;
A
#
# COMPACT_ATOMS: atom_id res chain seq x y z
N MET A 1 24.62 -26.19 52.94
CA MET A 1 24.30 -26.97 51.73
C MET A 1 23.57 -26.00 50.80
N ALA A 2 24.22 -25.60 49.74
CA ALA A 2 23.59 -24.77 48.70
C ALA A 2 22.90 -25.70 47.71
N PRO A 3 21.70 -25.34 47.14
CA PRO A 3 21.03 -26.14 46.15
C PRO A 3 21.79 -26.06 44.82
N ALA A 4 21.84 -27.21 44.15
CA ALA A 4 22.45 -27.39 42.85
C ALA A 4 21.68 -26.60 41.80
N LEU A 5 22.43 -25.89 40.93
CA LEU A 5 21.91 -25.21 39.75
C LEU A 5 21.47 -26.28 38.72
N GLU A 6 20.16 -26.26 38.35
CA GLU A 6 19.65 -27.02 37.23
C GLU A 6 20.28 -26.50 35.93
N VAL A 7 20.85 -27.42 35.18
CA VAL A 7 21.47 -27.18 33.88
C VAL A 7 20.31 -27.01 32.89
N SER A 8 20.17 -25.84 32.31
CA SER A 8 19.21 -25.55 31.25
C SER A 8 19.48 -26.39 29.99
N GLU A 9 18.42 -26.94 29.42
CA GLU A 9 18.47 -27.70 28.15
C GLU A 9 19.11 -26.87 27.03
N PRO A 10 19.79 -27.53 26.08
CA PRO A 10 20.45 -26.86 24.96
C PRO A 10 19.43 -26.22 24.03
N ILE A 11 19.66 -24.96 23.68
CA ILE A 11 18.89 -24.19 22.71
C ILE A 11 18.84 -24.97 21.39
N LYS A 12 17.64 -25.36 20.97
CA LYS A 12 17.41 -25.98 19.65
C LYS A 12 17.82 -24.99 18.57
N THR A 13 18.86 -25.32 17.83
CA THR A 13 19.29 -24.57 16.65
C THR A 13 18.16 -24.53 15.62
N LEU A 14 17.82 -23.32 15.18
CA LEU A 14 16.88 -23.07 14.07
C LEU A 14 17.36 -23.84 12.81
N PRO A 15 16.45 -24.46 12.05
CA PRO A 15 16.81 -25.11 10.81
C PRO A 15 17.38 -24.09 9.83
N THR A 16 18.56 -24.39 9.29
CA THR A 16 19.22 -23.61 8.25
C THR A 16 18.27 -23.41 7.08
N ALA A 17 17.99 -22.16 6.73
CA ALA A 17 17.18 -21.81 5.58
C ALA A 17 17.72 -22.49 4.32
N LYS A 18 16.90 -23.31 3.68
CA LYS A 18 17.22 -23.85 2.36
C LYS A 18 17.36 -22.67 1.40
N SER A 19 18.52 -22.55 0.77
CA SER A 19 18.78 -21.60 -0.31
C SER A 19 17.66 -21.73 -1.34
N ILE A 20 16.76 -20.75 -1.36
CA ILE A 20 15.80 -20.59 -2.44
C ILE A 20 16.61 -20.01 -3.60
N THR A 21 16.90 -20.83 -4.60
CA THR A 21 17.45 -20.35 -5.86
C THR A 21 16.45 -19.32 -6.41
N LYS A 22 16.84 -18.03 -6.41
CA LYS A 22 16.09 -16.96 -7.07
C LYS A 22 15.77 -17.42 -8.49
N PRO A 23 14.48 -17.39 -8.93
CA PRO A 23 14.24 -17.42 -10.36
C PRO A 23 14.98 -16.22 -10.92
N ALA A 24 15.86 -16.45 -11.90
CA ALA A 24 16.51 -15.38 -12.64
C ALA A 24 15.38 -14.54 -13.25
N LEU A 25 15.13 -13.39 -12.68
CA LEU A 25 14.41 -12.32 -13.36
C LEU A 25 15.25 -12.01 -14.61
N ALA A 26 14.82 -12.55 -15.74
CA ALA A 26 15.33 -12.12 -17.02
C ALA A 26 15.08 -10.62 -17.08
N SER A 27 16.12 -9.83 -16.86
CA SER A 27 16.11 -8.38 -17.05
C SER A 27 16.07 -8.13 -18.56
N ALA A 28 14.89 -8.32 -19.17
CA ALA A 28 14.57 -7.55 -20.32
C ALA A 28 14.55 -6.11 -19.78
N GLN A 29 15.49 -5.28 -20.19
CA GLN A 29 15.48 -3.83 -19.92
C GLN A 29 14.15 -3.31 -20.47
N GLN A 30 13.15 -3.23 -19.59
CA GLN A 30 11.88 -2.64 -19.94
C GLN A 30 12.13 -1.14 -20.09
N THR A 31 11.96 -0.65 -21.31
CA THR A 31 12.00 0.80 -21.56
C THR A 31 10.90 1.44 -20.70
N PRO A 32 11.21 2.54 -19.98
CA PRO A 32 10.22 3.22 -19.17
C PRO A 32 8.97 3.58 -19.99
N LEU A 33 7.81 3.37 -19.42
CA LEU A 33 6.56 3.70 -20.07
C LEU A 33 6.48 5.20 -20.36
N LYS A 34 5.91 5.55 -21.51
CA LYS A 34 5.74 6.95 -21.94
C LYS A 34 4.26 7.31 -21.95
N VAL A 35 3.95 8.51 -21.45
CA VAL A 35 2.60 9.09 -21.58
C VAL A 35 2.28 9.37 -23.04
N SER A 36 1.02 9.24 -23.42
CA SER A 36 0.55 9.69 -24.73
C SER A 36 0.38 11.21 -24.79
N GLY A 37 0.21 11.86 -23.64
CA GLY A 37 -0.06 13.30 -23.50
C GLY A 37 -1.55 13.66 -23.66
N LYS A 38 -2.43 12.67 -23.88
CA LYS A 38 -3.85 12.94 -24.07
C LYS A 38 -4.53 13.42 -22.81
N LEU A 39 -4.19 12.85 -21.64
CA LEU A 39 -4.77 13.29 -20.39
C LEU A 39 -4.50 14.78 -20.14
N ASP A 40 -3.25 15.20 -20.27
CA ASP A 40 -2.83 16.59 -20.09
C ASP A 40 -3.35 17.54 -21.19
N SER A 41 -3.73 17.03 -22.35
CA SER A 41 -4.37 17.81 -23.40
C SER A 41 -5.86 18.07 -23.15
N LEU A 42 -6.52 17.21 -22.37
CA LEU A 42 -7.95 17.30 -22.07
C LEU A 42 -8.24 18.00 -20.75
N TYR A 43 -7.34 17.90 -19.78
CA TYR A 43 -7.57 18.37 -18.42
C TYR A 43 -6.42 19.25 -17.93
N GLN A 44 -6.78 20.39 -17.36
CA GLN A 44 -5.81 21.28 -16.71
C GLN A 44 -5.30 20.65 -15.42
N TYR A 45 -4.05 20.90 -15.11
CA TYR A 45 -3.40 20.43 -13.89
C TYR A 45 -2.44 21.50 -13.33
N ASP A 46 -2.17 21.37 -12.05
CA ASP A 46 -1.19 22.17 -11.32
C ASP A 46 -0.10 21.25 -10.75
N GLU A 47 1.17 21.57 -10.99
CA GLU A 47 2.29 20.92 -10.30
C GLU A 47 2.46 21.55 -8.93
N LEU A 48 2.26 20.77 -7.86
CA LEU A 48 2.26 21.31 -6.49
C LEU A 48 3.65 21.61 -5.98
N THR A 49 4.64 20.82 -6.40
CA THR A 49 6.07 21.06 -6.15
C THR A 49 6.88 20.71 -7.40
N PRO A 50 8.15 21.11 -7.50
CA PRO A 50 8.98 20.73 -8.65
C PRO A 50 9.14 19.22 -8.84
N VAL A 51 9.07 18.43 -7.76
CA VAL A 51 9.41 17.00 -7.77
C VAL A 51 8.17 16.12 -7.62
N ILE A 52 7.39 16.34 -6.58
CA ILE A 52 6.27 15.49 -6.18
C ILE A 52 4.95 16.25 -6.14
N GLY A 53 3.87 15.56 -6.44
CA GLY A 53 2.51 16.09 -6.33
C GLY A 53 2.04 16.81 -7.60
N ARG A 54 0.87 16.37 -8.08
CA ARG A 54 0.09 17.03 -9.13
C ARG A 54 -1.36 17.09 -8.71
N GLU A 55 -2.06 18.15 -9.05
CA GLU A 55 -3.49 18.28 -8.82
C GLU A 55 -4.22 18.47 -10.15
N TYR A 56 -5.33 17.76 -10.31
CA TYR A 56 -6.33 18.00 -11.35
C TYR A 56 -7.57 18.63 -10.71
N PRO A 57 -7.71 19.96 -10.74
CA PRO A 57 -8.71 20.67 -9.93
C PRO A 57 -10.16 20.40 -10.37
N THR A 58 -10.38 20.07 -11.64
CA THR A 58 -11.72 19.93 -12.23
C THR A 58 -12.00 18.54 -12.80
N LEU A 59 -11.00 17.68 -12.88
CA LEU A 59 -11.18 16.34 -13.43
C LEU A 59 -12.01 15.47 -12.50
N GLN A 60 -13.10 14.90 -13.02
CA GLN A 60 -13.84 13.83 -12.38
C GLN A 60 -13.31 12.49 -12.84
N LEU A 61 -12.88 11.62 -11.90
CA LEU A 61 -12.36 10.30 -12.24
C LEU A 61 -13.38 9.43 -12.99
N ARG A 62 -14.66 9.62 -12.71
CA ARG A 62 -15.74 8.96 -13.47
C ARG A 62 -15.72 9.29 -14.97
N ASP A 63 -15.35 10.53 -15.33
CA ASP A 63 -15.24 10.92 -16.74
C ASP A 63 -14.15 10.13 -17.45
N LEU A 64 -13.05 9.79 -16.76
CA LEU A 64 -12.02 8.89 -17.31
C LEU A 64 -12.53 7.46 -17.44
N LEU A 65 -13.23 6.95 -16.42
CA LEU A 65 -13.68 5.56 -16.39
C LEU A 65 -14.69 5.24 -17.52
N TYR A 66 -15.53 6.20 -17.87
CA TYR A 66 -16.57 6.05 -18.90
C TYR A 66 -16.21 6.72 -20.23
N HIS A 67 -14.98 7.20 -20.37
CA HIS A 67 -14.51 7.81 -21.62
C HIS A 67 -14.31 6.73 -22.71
N GLU A 68 -14.56 7.07 -23.98
CA GLU A 68 -14.34 6.17 -25.13
C GLU A 68 -12.90 5.63 -25.23
N LYS A 69 -11.92 6.39 -24.69
CA LYS A 69 -10.48 6.07 -24.61
C LYS A 69 -10.02 5.86 -23.18
N ALA A 70 -10.87 5.29 -22.34
CA ALA A 70 -10.61 5.13 -20.91
C ALA A 70 -9.22 4.52 -20.63
N ASP A 71 -8.88 3.41 -21.27
CA ASP A 71 -7.60 2.73 -21.04
C ASP A 71 -6.37 3.58 -21.37
N GLU A 72 -6.44 4.41 -22.42
CA GLU A 72 -5.35 5.30 -22.78
C GLU A 72 -5.17 6.42 -21.76
N LEU A 73 -6.27 7.03 -21.31
CA LEU A 73 -6.26 8.08 -20.28
C LEU A 73 -5.84 7.55 -18.92
N LEU A 74 -6.33 6.39 -18.52
CA LEU A 74 -5.96 5.72 -17.28
C LEU A 74 -4.49 5.29 -17.30
N ARG A 75 -3.97 4.84 -18.44
CA ARG A 75 -2.55 4.53 -18.57
C ARG A 75 -1.67 5.78 -18.45
N ASP A 76 -2.07 6.90 -19.05
CA ASP A 76 -1.38 8.18 -18.85
C ASP A 76 -1.40 8.58 -17.38
N LEU A 77 -2.56 8.49 -16.72
CA LEU A 77 -2.70 8.77 -15.30
C LEU A 77 -1.78 7.90 -14.45
N ALA A 78 -1.74 6.58 -14.69
CA ALA A 78 -0.87 5.66 -13.98
C ALA A 78 0.62 6.04 -14.09
N ILE A 79 1.08 6.39 -15.28
CA ILE A 79 2.46 6.84 -15.52
C ILE A 79 2.74 8.17 -14.81
N ILE A 80 1.77 9.09 -14.83
CA ILE A 80 1.88 10.38 -14.15
C ILE A 80 1.99 10.16 -12.64
N ILE A 81 1.13 9.31 -12.04
CA ILE A 81 1.22 8.97 -10.61
C ILE A 81 2.60 8.41 -10.28
N SER A 82 3.12 7.47 -11.07
CA SER A 82 4.44 6.88 -10.85
C SER A 82 5.58 7.90 -10.91
N ARG A 83 5.45 8.94 -11.75
CA ARG A 83 6.45 10.00 -11.89
C ARG A 83 6.33 11.09 -10.85
N ARG A 84 5.09 11.41 -10.46
CA ARG A 84 4.79 12.51 -9.53
C ARG A 84 4.61 12.06 -8.08
N GLY A 85 4.69 10.75 -7.81
CA GLY A 85 4.53 10.15 -6.49
C GLY A 85 3.09 10.19 -5.97
N VAL A 86 2.40 11.32 -6.11
CA VAL A 86 1.00 11.50 -5.70
C VAL A 86 0.26 12.44 -6.64
N VAL A 87 -1.01 12.14 -6.91
CA VAL A 87 -1.91 12.98 -7.72
C VAL A 87 -3.22 13.19 -6.96
N PHE A 88 -3.69 14.42 -6.94
CA PHE A 88 -4.86 14.84 -6.21
C PHE A 88 -6.02 15.20 -7.16
N PHE A 89 -7.22 14.84 -6.72
CA PHE A 89 -8.47 15.15 -7.41
C PHE A 89 -9.47 15.73 -6.41
N LYS A 90 -10.02 16.89 -6.71
CA LYS A 90 -10.98 17.54 -5.81
C LYS A 90 -12.41 17.07 -6.04
N SER A 91 -13.22 17.05 -4.99
CA SER A 91 -14.69 16.91 -5.03
C SER A 91 -15.15 15.72 -5.88
N GLN A 92 -14.57 14.55 -5.64
CA GLN A 92 -14.87 13.34 -6.42
C GLN A 92 -16.17 12.67 -5.99
N ASP A 93 -16.99 12.27 -6.96
CA ASP A 93 -18.23 11.51 -6.77
C ASP A 93 -18.10 10.01 -7.03
N ILE A 94 -16.87 9.55 -7.25
CA ILE A 94 -16.56 8.13 -7.53
C ILE A 94 -17.11 7.20 -6.44
N THR A 95 -17.77 6.12 -6.85
CA THR A 95 -18.28 5.09 -5.94
C THR A 95 -17.17 4.14 -5.46
N PRO A 96 -17.41 3.36 -4.41
CA PRO A 96 -16.46 2.33 -3.96
C PRO A 96 -16.08 1.33 -5.07
N GLU A 97 -17.03 0.86 -5.86
CA GLU A 97 -16.78 -0.09 -6.96
C GLU A 97 -15.96 0.56 -8.07
N GLU A 98 -16.26 1.81 -8.41
CA GLU A 98 -15.48 2.57 -9.38
C GLU A 98 -14.05 2.84 -8.87
N GLN A 99 -13.87 3.11 -7.57
CA GLN A 99 -12.56 3.28 -6.96
C GLN A 99 -11.74 1.99 -7.02
N LYS A 100 -12.33 0.84 -6.71
CA LYS A 100 -11.70 -0.48 -6.85
C LYS A 100 -11.30 -0.75 -8.30
N TYR A 101 -12.22 -0.54 -9.22
CA TYR A 101 -11.97 -0.72 -10.66
C TYR A 101 -10.82 0.15 -11.14
N LEU A 102 -10.85 1.46 -10.81
CA LEU A 102 -9.79 2.41 -11.14
C LEU A 102 -8.43 1.90 -10.67
N THR A 103 -8.29 1.64 -9.36
CA THR A 103 -7.01 1.25 -8.75
C THR A 103 -6.46 -0.04 -9.36
N ASN A 104 -7.33 -1.04 -9.56
CA ASN A 104 -6.94 -2.28 -10.22
C ASN A 104 -6.51 -2.06 -11.68
N ARG A 105 -7.25 -1.19 -12.40
CA ARG A 105 -6.98 -0.93 -13.83
C ARG A 105 -5.66 -0.19 -14.05
N LEU A 106 -5.30 0.74 -13.17
CA LEU A 106 -3.99 1.43 -13.23
C LEU A 106 -2.84 0.42 -13.24
N GLY A 107 -2.83 -0.53 -12.31
CA GLY A 107 -1.81 -1.59 -12.25
C GLY A 107 -1.83 -2.49 -13.50
N GLN A 108 -3.00 -2.90 -13.96
CA GLN A 108 -3.12 -3.75 -15.16
C GLN A 108 -2.55 -3.07 -16.42
N LEU A 109 -2.77 -1.76 -16.57
CA LEU A 109 -2.30 -1.00 -17.72
C LEU A 109 -0.80 -0.68 -17.69
N THR A 110 -0.14 -0.92 -16.56
CA THR A 110 1.29 -0.68 -16.36
C THR A 110 2.11 -1.93 -16.12
N GLY A 111 1.49 -3.11 -16.20
CA GLY A 111 2.20 -4.39 -16.19
C GLY A 111 2.13 -5.16 -14.89
N LYS A 112 1.17 -4.85 -14.00
CA LYS A 112 0.91 -5.66 -12.81
C LYS A 112 0.74 -7.14 -13.19
N PRO A 113 1.33 -8.09 -12.45
CA PRO A 113 1.09 -9.51 -12.68
C PRO A 113 -0.41 -9.85 -12.65
N SER A 114 -0.88 -10.61 -13.62
CA SER A 114 -2.29 -11.03 -13.69
C SER A 114 -2.73 -11.88 -12.49
N THR A 115 -1.76 -12.43 -11.77
CA THR A 115 -1.96 -13.20 -10.53
C THR A 115 -2.12 -12.33 -9.28
N SER A 116 -1.98 -11.01 -9.39
CA SER A 116 -2.11 -10.06 -8.27
C SER A 116 -3.42 -9.29 -8.38
N GLY A 117 -4.33 -9.50 -7.44
CA GLY A 117 -5.58 -8.75 -7.28
C GLY A 117 -5.42 -7.50 -6.41
N LEU A 118 -6.56 -6.92 -6.01
CA LEU A 118 -6.60 -5.85 -5.01
C LEU A 118 -6.12 -6.36 -3.65
N HIS A 119 -5.45 -5.48 -2.90
CA HIS A 119 -4.98 -5.83 -1.57
C HIS A 119 -6.15 -6.02 -0.59
N ILE A 120 -6.02 -7.02 0.28
CA ILE A 120 -6.92 -7.22 1.43
C ILE A 120 -6.08 -7.01 2.69
N HIS A 121 -6.35 -5.95 3.42
CA HIS A 121 -5.54 -5.59 4.58
C HIS A 121 -5.71 -6.60 5.73
N PRO A 122 -4.62 -7.17 6.26
CA PRO A 122 -4.69 -8.27 7.23
C PRO A 122 -5.40 -7.91 8.54
N VAL A 123 -5.30 -6.65 8.99
CA VAL A 123 -5.91 -6.17 10.24
C VAL A 123 -7.31 -5.62 10.01
N TYR A 124 -7.51 -4.74 9.03
CA TYR A 124 -8.80 -4.10 8.79
C TYR A 124 -9.87 -5.08 8.31
N ASN A 125 -9.45 -6.15 7.63
CA ASN A 125 -10.32 -7.20 7.14
C ASN A 125 -10.10 -8.51 7.90
N ALA A 126 -9.59 -8.44 9.12
CA ALA A 126 -9.46 -9.60 10.01
C ALA A 126 -10.83 -10.22 10.32
N GLU A 127 -10.84 -11.53 10.48
CA GLU A 127 -12.03 -12.24 10.99
C GLU A 127 -12.27 -11.79 12.43
N ARG A 128 -13.35 -11.06 12.66
CA ARG A 128 -13.81 -10.59 13.98
C ARG A 128 -15.20 -11.07 14.23
N ASP A 129 -15.51 -11.34 15.49
CA ASP A 129 -16.87 -11.62 15.91
C ASP A 129 -17.78 -10.45 15.55
N SER A 130 -19.07 -10.77 15.35
CA SER A 130 -20.05 -9.83 14.79
C SER A 130 -20.21 -8.50 15.54
N GLU A 131 -19.80 -8.47 16.81
CA GLU A 131 -19.91 -7.29 17.67
C GLU A 131 -18.69 -6.34 17.52
N ASP A 132 -17.53 -6.87 17.12
CA ASP A 132 -16.26 -6.12 16.95
C ASP A 132 -16.01 -5.68 15.50
N SER A 133 -16.97 -5.87 14.61
CA SER A 133 -16.84 -5.46 13.21
C SER A 133 -16.70 -3.96 13.10
N ILE A 134 -15.76 -3.52 12.25
CA ILE A 134 -15.57 -2.11 11.93
C ILE A 134 -16.84 -1.60 11.25
N VAL A 135 -17.46 -0.62 11.87
CA VAL A 135 -18.61 0.08 11.33
C VAL A 135 -18.19 1.50 10.94
N ASP A 136 -18.78 2.02 9.87
CA ASP A 136 -18.63 3.43 9.51
C ASP A 136 -19.31 4.35 10.54
N ASP A 137 -19.18 5.67 10.36
CA ASP A 137 -19.79 6.65 11.25
C ASP A 137 -21.32 6.57 11.33
N LYS A 138 -21.95 5.79 10.45
CA LYS A 138 -23.40 5.54 10.40
C LYS A 138 -23.78 4.19 11.00
N GLY A 139 -22.81 3.42 11.51
CA GLY A 139 -23.03 2.09 12.05
C GLY A 139 -23.18 1.00 10.98
N THR A 140 -22.81 1.26 9.73
CA THR A 140 -22.83 0.29 8.65
C THR A 140 -21.54 -0.51 8.66
N ARG A 141 -21.66 -1.84 8.60
CA ARG A 141 -20.48 -2.71 8.51
C ARG A 141 -19.80 -2.59 7.15
N ASN A 142 -18.49 -2.48 7.16
CA ASN A 142 -17.73 -2.70 5.95
C ASN A 142 -17.72 -4.22 5.66
N THR A 143 -18.41 -4.62 4.60
CA THR A 143 -18.43 -6.01 4.11
C THR A 143 -17.53 -6.21 2.91
N ASP A 144 -16.88 -5.15 2.45
CA ASP A 144 -15.98 -5.19 1.30
C ASP A 144 -14.53 -5.37 1.77
N ASN A 145 -13.98 -6.56 1.54
CA ASN A 145 -12.63 -6.90 1.97
C ASN A 145 -11.53 -6.17 1.18
N GLU A 146 -11.84 -5.61 0.02
CA GLU A 146 -10.90 -4.89 -0.85
C GLU A 146 -10.86 -3.38 -0.56
N LEU A 147 -11.70 -2.89 0.35
CA LEU A 147 -11.73 -1.51 0.81
C LEU A 147 -11.50 -1.43 2.32
N SER A 148 -10.53 -0.66 2.72
CA SER A 148 -10.27 -0.38 4.13
C SER A 148 -10.89 0.96 4.50
N VAL A 149 -11.81 0.96 5.48
CA VAL A 149 -12.38 2.19 6.04
C VAL A 149 -11.51 2.63 7.22
N ILE A 150 -10.90 3.80 7.10
CA ILE A 150 -10.08 4.40 8.16
C ILE A 150 -10.90 5.49 8.83
N SER A 151 -11.12 5.36 10.14
CA SER A 151 -11.87 6.34 10.90
C SER A 151 -11.26 6.58 12.29
N SER A 152 -11.53 7.76 12.86
CA SER A 152 -11.10 8.08 14.23
C SER A 152 -11.75 7.14 15.27
N ASN A 153 -12.91 6.59 14.98
CA ASN A 153 -13.58 5.63 15.85
C ASN A 153 -12.84 4.29 15.87
N LEU A 154 -12.35 3.85 14.71
CA LEU A 154 -11.51 2.66 14.60
C LEU A 154 -10.20 2.84 15.38
N HIS A 155 -9.51 3.95 15.22
CA HIS A 155 -8.27 4.22 15.96
C HIS A 155 -8.49 4.21 17.47
N ARG A 156 -9.62 4.75 17.95
CA ARG A 156 -10.01 4.67 19.36
C ARG A 156 -10.33 3.25 19.81
N ALA A 157 -11.05 2.49 19.00
CA ALA A 157 -11.39 1.10 19.30
C ALA A 157 -10.16 0.19 19.33
N LEU A 158 -9.17 0.45 18.50
CA LEU A 158 -7.88 -0.27 18.48
C LEU A 158 -6.88 0.25 19.53
N ASN A 159 -7.29 1.22 20.37
CA ASN A 159 -6.47 1.81 21.41
C ASN A 159 -5.10 2.32 20.91
N VAL A 160 -5.07 2.81 19.67
CA VAL A 160 -3.88 3.39 19.05
C VAL A 160 -3.62 4.73 19.73
N GLY A 161 -2.59 4.80 20.56
CA GLY A 161 -2.16 6.03 21.22
C GLY A 161 -1.68 7.09 20.23
N PRO A 162 -1.50 8.35 20.69
CA PRO A 162 -0.92 9.38 19.84
C PRO A 162 0.48 8.96 19.40
N ARG A 163 0.70 8.95 18.09
CA ARG A 163 2.00 8.64 17.48
C ARG A 163 2.68 9.92 17.00
N SER A 164 3.99 9.91 16.98
CA SER A 164 4.75 10.95 16.31
C SER A 164 4.67 10.70 14.79
N GLY A 165 4.18 11.65 14.01
CA GLY A 165 4.18 11.52 12.55
C GLY A 165 5.56 11.31 11.93
N ALA A 166 6.64 11.59 12.68
CA ALA A 166 8.01 11.32 12.26
C ALA A 166 8.33 9.81 12.16
N ASP A 167 7.63 8.99 12.93
CA ASP A 167 7.88 7.55 13.01
C ASP A 167 6.92 6.75 12.09
N GLU A 168 6.03 7.42 11.35
CA GLU A 168 4.99 6.79 10.56
C GLU A 168 5.25 6.79 9.04
N TRP A 169 6.42 7.30 8.60
CA TRP A 169 6.77 7.23 7.18
C TRP A 169 6.90 5.80 6.70
N HIS A 170 6.12 5.42 5.72
CA HIS A 170 6.10 4.06 5.18
C HIS A 170 5.68 4.06 3.70
N SER A 171 5.96 2.96 3.04
CA SER A 171 5.33 2.57 1.79
C SER A 171 4.27 1.52 2.08
N ASP A 172 3.06 1.68 1.51
CA ASP A 172 1.96 0.77 1.74
C ASP A 172 2.31 -0.67 1.35
N VAL A 173 1.92 -1.60 2.21
CA VAL A 173 2.01 -3.06 2.04
C VAL A 173 3.38 -3.57 1.60
N ALA A 174 4.46 -2.88 1.96
CA ALA A 174 5.84 -3.31 1.66
C ALA A 174 6.19 -4.68 2.27
N PHE A 175 5.42 -5.17 3.23
CA PHE A 175 5.56 -6.52 3.80
C PHE A 175 5.06 -7.64 2.87
N GLU A 176 4.48 -7.33 1.71
CA GLU A 176 4.05 -8.36 0.76
C GLU A 176 5.08 -8.61 -0.33
N PRO A 177 5.23 -9.88 -0.79
CA PRO A 177 6.13 -10.22 -1.90
C PRO A 177 5.82 -9.51 -3.21
N VAL A 178 4.56 -9.11 -3.42
CA VAL A 178 4.08 -8.30 -4.53
C VAL A 178 3.32 -7.12 -3.95
N PRO A 179 4.00 -6.03 -3.60
CA PRO A 179 3.35 -4.84 -3.05
C PRO A 179 2.33 -4.23 -4.02
N ALA A 180 1.45 -3.37 -3.52
CA ALA A 180 0.53 -2.64 -4.35
C ALA A 180 1.27 -1.60 -5.22
N ASP A 181 1.01 -1.60 -6.53
CA ASP A 181 1.58 -0.60 -7.45
C ASP A 181 0.99 0.79 -7.22
N TYR A 182 -0.30 0.83 -6.89
CA TYR A 182 -1.06 2.05 -6.69
C TYR A 182 -1.96 1.92 -5.47
N THR A 183 -2.05 2.99 -4.70
CA THR A 183 -3.00 3.15 -3.60
C THR A 183 -3.91 4.32 -3.89
N SER A 184 -5.20 4.19 -3.64
CA SER A 184 -6.17 5.28 -3.74
C SER A 184 -6.84 5.54 -2.41
N LEU A 185 -6.84 6.79 -1.98
CA LEU A 185 -7.50 7.26 -0.76
C LEU A 185 -8.60 8.25 -1.13
N LYS A 186 -9.85 7.95 -0.76
CA LYS A 186 -10.96 8.90 -0.84
C LYS A 186 -11.32 9.39 0.55
N VAL A 187 -11.20 10.68 0.76
CA VAL A 187 -11.56 11.32 2.02
C VAL A 187 -13.04 11.69 1.98
N HIS A 188 -13.84 11.18 2.93
CA HIS A 188 -15.27 11.47 3.05
C HIS A 188 -15.56 12.55 4.07
N THR A 189 -14.85 12.53 5.19
CA THR A 189 -15.04 13.45 6.30
C THR A 189 -13.69 13.91 6.79
N MET A 190 -13.49 15.20 6.87
CA MET A 190 -12.28 15.81 7.42
C MET A 190 -12.61 16.66 8.65
N PRO A 191 -11.74 16.72 9.64
CA PRO A 191 -11.84 17.71 10.70
C PRO A 191 -11.63 19.12 10.12
N HIS A 192 -12.08 20.13 10.84
CA HIS A 192 -11.85 21.53 10.43
C HIS A 192 -10.34 21.89 10.41
N THR A 193 -9.56 21.25 11.28
CA THR A 193 -8.11 21.45 11.40
C THR A 193 -7.43 20.14 11.75
N GLY A 194 -6.22 19.91 11.20
CA GLY A 194 -5.46 18.69 11.43
C GLY A 194 -5.95 17.50 10.63
N GLY A 195 -5.33 16.35 10.84
CA GLY A 195 -5.59 15.12 10.08
C GLY A 195 -4.94 15.14 8.70
N ASP A 196 -3.88 15.92 8.53
CA ASP A 196 -3.13 16.00 7.28
C ASP A 196 -2.43 14.68 6.95
N THR A 197 -2.40 14.34 5.67
CA THR A 197 -1.58 13.27 5.13
C THR A 197 -0.44 13.88 4.33
N LEU A 198 0.78 13.47 4.62
CA LEU A 198 1.99 13.96 3.97
C LEU A 198 2.57 12.88 3.06
N TRP A 199 3.20 13.29 1.97
CA TRP A 199 3.88 12.41 1.03
C TRP A 199 5.31 12.86 0.84
N ALA A 200 6.24 11.89 0.72
CA ALA A 200 7.63 12.11 0.38
C ALA A 200 8.00 11.25 -0.84
N SER A 201 8.92 11.73 -1.65
CA SER A 201 9.42 10.99 -2.80
C SER A 201 10.53 10.04 -2.39
N GLY A 202 10.33 8.74 -2.57
CA GLY A 202 11.39 7.73 -2.41
C GLY A 202 12.52 7.92 -3.43
N TYR A 203 12.23 8.44 -4.62
CA TYR A 203 13.26 8.78 -5.62
C TYR A 203 14.19 9.87 -5.10
N GLU A 204 13.63 10.96 -4.54
CA GLU A 204 14.43 12.04 -3.97
C GLU A 204 15.25 11.61 -2.75
N VAL A 205 14.70 10.72 -1.92
CA VAL A 205 15.46 10.15 -0.80
C VAL A 205 16.71 9.45 -1.31
N TYR A 206 16.60 8.67 -2.39
CA TYR A 206 17.75 8.00 -3.00
C TYR A 206 18.70 9.01 -3.69
N ASP A 207 18.16 9.96 -4.45
CA ASP A 207 18.96 10.96 -5.20
C ASP A 207 19.74 11.91 -4.29
N LEU A 208 19.26 12.16 -3.07
CA LEU A 208 19.96 12.94 -2.04
C LEU A 208 21.14 12.21 -1.39
N LEU A 209 21.24 10.89 -1.57
CA LEU A 209 22.38 10.13 -1.05
C LEU A 209 23.65 10.47 -1.84
N SER A 210 24.80 10.46 -1.17
CA SER A 210 26.07 10.57 -1.87
C SER A 210 26.32 9.39 -2.82
N PRO A 211 27.02 9.56 -3.95
CA PRO A 211 27.26 8.46 -4.89
C PRO A 211 27.90 7.20 -4.25
N PRO A 212 28.81 7.29 -3.28
CA PRO A 212 29.31 6.11 -2.58
C PRO A 212 28.21 5.40 -1.78
N PHE A 213 27.29 6.16 -1.17
CA PHE A 213 26.20 5.58 -0.36
C PHE A 213 25.11 4.97 -1.25
N GLN A 214 24.79 5.59 -2.40
CA GLN A 214 23.90 4.99 -3.41
C GLN A 214 24.43 3.60 -3.82
N ARG A 215 25.73 3.50 -4.17
CA ARG A 215 26.34 2.20 -4.50
C ARG A 215 26.32 1.18 -3.37
N LEU A 216 26.35 1.63 -2.12
CA LEU A 216 26.22 0.75 -0.97
C LEU A 216 24.81 0.18 -0.88
N VAL A 217 23.78 1.01 -0.95
CA VAL A 217 22.39 0.58 -0.76
C VAL A 217 21.87 -0.25 -1.93
N GLU A 218 22.31 0.00 -3.17
CA GLU A 218 21.93 -0.79 -4.36
C GLU A 218 22.17 -2.29 -4.24
N GLY A 219 23.08 -2.72 -3.37
CA GLY A 219 23.38 -4.14 -3.12
C GLY A 219 22.64 -4.74 -1.93
N LEU A 220 21.85 -3.96 -1.23
CA LEU A 220 21.16 -4.39 -0.02
C LEU A 220 19.74 -4.86 -0.31
N THR A 221 19.20 -5.65 0.62
CA THR A 221 17.81 -6.11 0.65
C THR A 221 17.19 -5.68 1.96
N GLY A 222 16.05 -5.01 1.90
CA GLY A 222 15.24 -4.67 3.07
C GLY A 222 14.32 -5.83 3.44
N HIS A 223 14.27 -6.18 4.72
CA HIS A 223 13.32 -7.13 5.26
C HIS A 223 12.16 -6.37 5.92
N PHE A 224 10.96 -6.57 5.40
CA PHE A 224 9.75 -5.91 5.86
C PHE A 224 8.89 -6.87 6.66
N TYR A 225 8.65 -6.53 7.92
CA TYR A 225 7.86 -7.32 8.85
C TYR A 225 7.12 -6.38 9.81
N PRO A 226 5.78 -6.33 9.81
CA PRO A 226 4.99 -5.56 10.76
C PRO A 226 4.64 -6.42 11.99
N PRO A 227 5.48 -6.45 13.04
CA PRO A 227 5.21 -7.25 14.24
C PRO A 227 3.93 -6.80 14.95
N GLU A 228 3.56 -5.54 14.82
CA GLU A 228 2.39 -4.93 15.43
C GLU A 228 1.09 -5.63 15.00
N PHE A 229 1.04 -6.18 13.79
CA PHE A 229 -0.14 -6.91 13.31
C PHE A 229 -0.35 -8.21 14.09
N ALA A 230 0.73 -8.99 14.29
CA ALA A 230 0.66 -10.20 15.06
C ALA A 230 0.38 -9.92 16.55
N GLU A 231 1.03 -8.90 17.11
CA GLU A 231 0.84 -8.47 18.48
C GLU A 231 -0.59 -8.03 18.74
N SER A 232 -1.17 -7.19 17.87
CA SER A 232 -2.54 -6.72 18.00
C SER A 232 -3.55 -7.87 17.84
N SER A 233 -3.28 -8.82 16.95
CA SER A 233 -4.08 -10.03 16.77
C SER A 233 -4.19 -10.85 18.08
N VAL A 234 -3.07 -11.03 18.77
CA VAL A 234 -3.02 -11.71 20.07
C VAL A 234 -3.70 -10.89 21.16
N GLN A 235 -3.41 -9.59 21.22
CA GLN A 235 -3.94 -8.69 22.24
C GLN A 235 -5.47 -8.56 22.18
N PHE A 236 -6.04 -8.49 20.98
CA PHE A 236 -7.47 -8.26 20.76
C PHE A 236 -8.26 -9.52 20.34
N GLY A 237 -7.59 -10.66 20.24
CA GLY A 237 -8.24 -11.96 20.03
C GLY A 237 -8.87 -12.14 18.64
N TYR A 238 -8.36 -11.49 17.60
CA TYR A 238 -8.85 -11.68 16.23
C TYR A 238 -7.83 -12.39 15.35
N LYS A 239 -8.30 -13.03 14.29
CA LYS A 239 -7.45 -13.71 13.31
C LYS A 239 -7.16 -12.82 12.12
N LEU A 240 -5.88 -12.63 11.83
CA LEU A 240 -5.44 -11.87 10.66
C LEU A 240 -5.88 -12.54 9.35
N HIS A 241 -6.25 -11.72 8.37
CA HIS A 241 -6.50 -12.23 7.03
C HIS A 241 -5.18 -12.71 6.39
N SER A 242 -5.17 -13.94 5.87
CA SER A 242 -4.01 -14.56 5.20
C SER A 242 -4.40 -15.28 3.90
N GLY A 243 -5.64 -15.10 3.45
CA GLY A 243 -6.17 -15.73 2.24
C GLY A 243 -5.74 -15.03 0.96
N PRO A 244 -6.31 -15.43 -0.16
CA PRO A 244 -6.05 -14.81 -1.46
C PRO A 244 -6.27 -13.30 -1.46
N ARG A 245 -5.50 -12.60 -2.25
CA ARG A 245 -5.56 -11.15 -2.44
C ARG A 245 -6.59 -10.80 -3.51
N GLY A 246 -7.69 -10.19 -3.10
CA GLY A 246 -8.80 -9.85 -4.00
C GLY A 246 -9.28 -11.06 -4.78
N SER A 247 -9.49 -10.91 -6.08
CA SER A 247 -9.90 -11.99 -6.99
C SER A 247 -8.77 -12.93 -7.41
N SER A 248 -7.53 -12.72 -6.95
CA SER A 248 -6.38 -13.55 -7.31
C SER A 248 -6.20 -14.70 -6.32
N GLU A 249 -6.28 -15.92 -6.81
CA GLU A 249 -6.03 -17.14 -6.02
C GLU A 249 -4.53 -17.44 -5.84
N ASN A 250 -3.65 -16.79 -6.62
CA ASN A 250 -2.24 -17.13 -6.66
C ASN A 250 -1.38 -16.27 -5.73
N VAL A 251 -1.89 -15.11 -5.31
CA VAL A 251 -1.21 -14.22 -4.39
C VAL A 251 -2.06 -14.05 -3.15
N GLY A 252 -1.59 -14.60 -2.04
CA GLY A 252 -2.19 -14.42 -0.73
C GLY A 252 -1.61 -13.19 -0.01
N THR A 253 -2.24 -12.79 1.07
CA THR A 253 -1.72 -11.79 2.00
C THR A 253 -0.64 -12.42 2.87
N HIS A 254 0.53 -11.83 2.89
CA HIS A 254 1.70 -12.25 3.67
C HIS A 254 2.08 -11.17 4.67
N LEU A 255 2.75 -11.59 5.74
CA LEU A 255 3.22 -10.65 6.78
C LEU A 255 4.73 -10.39 6.73
N THR A 256 5.44 -10.97 5.76
CA THR A 256 6.88 -10.74 5.59
C THR A 256 7.28 -10.76 4.13
N ALA A 257 8.16 -9.85 3.75
CA ALA A 257 8.79 -9.85 2.44
C ALA A 257 10.21 -9.30 2.51
N GLU A 258 11.00 -9.66 1.49
CA GLU A 258 12.32 -9.08 1.24
C GLU A 258 12.30 -8.39 -0.13
N HIS A 259 12.71 -7.14 -0.16
CA HIS A 259 12.79 -6.35 -1.38
C HIS A 259 14.19 -5.75 -1.53
N PRO A 260 14.71 -5.58 -2.74
CA PRO A 260 15.86 -4.72 -3.00
C PRO A 260 15.58 -3.31 -2.43
N LEU A 261 16.59 -2.71 -1.82
CA LEU A 261 16.53 -1.32 -1.37
C LEU A 261 16.71 -0.36 -2.54
#